data_282cdadc44b97a76d469f5bf057a44bc
#
_entry.id   282cdadc44b97a76d469f5bf057a44bc
#
_cell.length_a   1.000
_cell.length_b   1.000
_cell.length_c   1.000
_cell.angle_alpha   90.00
_cell.angle_beta   90.00
_cell.angle_gamma   90.00
#
_symmetry.space_group_name_H-M   'P 1'
#
loop_
_entity.id
_entity.type
_entity.pdbx_description
1 polymer ?
#
loop_
_entity_poly.entity_id
_entity_poly.type
_entity_poly.pdbx_seq_one_letter_code
_entity_poly.pdbx_strand_id
1 'polypeptide(L)'
;MEKCIIVAIADNNAIGKDNALLWHISEDLKFFKRTTMGCPVIMGRKTFESIGRPLPKRLNIVVSRGGFNAPEGVEVVTSLEEAYALAEKRHPSTMPDLSADMPLCPAAMPGPSSVMSSEAETSAPKAFVIGGGQIYAQAMAIADRLTVTHVHTVIEDADTFFPAIDPAIWKVASRSELHTDLETCYTYEFVEYIRY
;
A
#
# COMPACT_ATOMS: atom_id res chain seq x y z
N MET A 1 3.63 8.24 -12.85
CA MET A 1 3.44 7.24 -11.77
C MET A 1 2.10 7.45 -11.11
N GLU A 2 1.27 6.40 -10.96
CA GLU A 2 -0.03 6.47 -10.28
C GLU A 2 0.19 6.55 -8.75
N LYS A 3 -0.43 7.53 -8.11
CA LYS A 3 -0.33 7.77 -6.66
C LYS A 3 -1.50 7.07 -5.98
N CYS A 4 -1.21 5.98 -5.30
CA CYS A 4 -2.21 5.15 -4.66
C CYS A 4 -2.17 5.30 -3.13
N ILE A 5 -3.33 5.21 -2.50
CA ILE A 5 -3.46 5.03 -1.05
C ILE A 5 -3.98 3.62 -0.81
N ILE A 6 -3.44 2.91 0.18
CA ILE A 6 -4.00 1.66 0.67
C ILE A 6 -4.21 1.76 2.18
N VAL A 7 -5.42 1.41 2.64
CA VAL A 7 -5.82 1.58 4.04
C VAL A 7 -6.96 0.64 4.41
N ALA A 8 -7.02 0.20 5.67
CA ALA A 8 -8.21 -0.43 6.25
C ALA A 8 -8.85 0.55 7.24
N ILE A 9 -10.14 0.78 7.13
CA ILE A 9 -10.90 1.75 7.94
C ILE A 9 -12.14 1.11 8.55
N ALA A 10 -12.49 1.54 9.76
CA ALA A 10 -13.77 1.26 10.38
C ALA A 10 -14.89 2.16 9.81
N ASP A 11 -16.16 1.88 10.13
CA ASP A 11 -17.31 2.69 9.67
C ASP A 11 -17.23 4.16 10.13
N ASN A 12 -16.55 4.42 11.26
CA ASN A 12 -16.27 5.77 11.74
C ASN A 12 -14.91 6.33 11.26
N ASN A 13 -14.31 5.75 10.20
CA ASN A 13 -13.01 6.10 9.65
C ASN A 13 -11.81 5.89 10.60
N ALA A 14 -11.96 5.19 11.71
CA ALA A 14 -10.87 4.84 12.59
C ALA A 14 -9.86 3.92 11.88
N ILE A 15 -8.56 4.17 12.06
CA ILE A 15 -7.46 3.41 11.45
C ILE A 15 -6.40 2.95 12.44
N GLY A 16 -6.38 3.50 13.65
CA GLY A 16 -5.36 3.17 14.63
C GLY A 16 -5.67 3.70 16.02
N LYS A 17 -4.97 3.11 16.99
CA LYS A 17 -4.94 3.53 18.39
C LYS A 17 -3.56 3.23 18.96
N ASP A 18 -2.99 4.14 19.74
CA ASP A 18 -1.69 3.97 20.42
C ASP A 18 -0.57 3.50 19.47
N ASN A 19 -0.57 4.01 18.24
CA ASN A 19 0.36 3.63 17.17
C ASN A 19 0.27 2.14 16.74
N ALA A 20 -0.86 1.46 16.99
CA ALA A 20 -1.13 0.09 16.60
C ALA A 20 -2.35 0.01 15.67
N LEU A 21 -2.45 -1.11 14.92
CA LEU A 21 -3.64 -1.43 14.15
C LEU A 21 -4.79 -1.81 15.09
N LEU A 22 -6.02 -1.50 14.66
CA LEU A 22 -7.24 -1.77 15.45
C LEU A 22 -7.68 -3.24 15.42
N TRP A 23 -7.23 -3.99 14.41
CA TRP A 23 -7.59 -5.39 14.19
C TRP A 23 -6.45 -6.14 13.49
N HIS A 24 -6.57 -7.46 13.54
CA HIS A 24 -5.68 -8.36 12.81
C HIS A 24 -6.55 -9.27 11.92
N ILE A 25 -6.77 -8.87 10.68
CA ILE A 25 -7.51 -9.65 9.68
C ILE A 25 -6.49 -10.23 8.70
N SER A 26 -6.31 -11.56 8.76
CA SER A 26 -5.25 -12.26 7.99
C SER A 26 -5.39 -12.06 6.49
N GLU A 27 -6.61 -12.06 5.96
CA GLU A 27 -6.86 -11.85 4.53
C GLU A 27 -6.58 -10.40 4.09
N ASP A 28 -6.84 -9.41 4.93
CA ASP A 28 -6.49 -8.02 4.68
C ASP A 28 -4.96 -7.84 4.59
N LEU A 29 -4.21 -8.46 5.48
CA LEU A 29 -2.74 -8.44 5.43
C LEU A 29 -2.19 -9.14 4.17
N LYS A 30 -2.80 -10.23 3.72
CA LYS A 30 -2.46 -10.88 2.45
C LYS A 30 -2.80 -9.99 1.26
N PHE A 31 -3.97 -9.34 1.28
CA PHE A 31 -4.39 -8.38 0.27
C PHE A 31 -3.41 -7.21 0.18
N PHE A 32 -3.09 -6.57 1.31
CA PHE A 32 -2.09 -5.52 1.41
C PHE A 32 -0.74 -5.96 0.82
N LYS A 33 -0.26 -7.16 1.21
CA LYS A 33 1.01 -7.68 0.73
C LYS A 33 1.02 -7.85 -0.79
N ARG A 34 0.01 -8.51 -1.38
CA ARG A 34 -0.04 -8.75 -2.84
C ARG A 34 -0.21 -7.47 -3.63
N THR A 35 -1.00 -6.51 -3.14
CA THR A 35 -1.28 -5.23 -3.80
C THR A 35 -0.05 -4.32 -3.84
N THR A 36 0.77 -4.32 -2.78
CA THR A 36 1.93 -3.44 -2.67
C THR A 36 3.25 -4.09 -3.09
N MET A 37 3.24 -5.40 -3.44
CA MET A 37 4.45 -6.14 -3.78
C MET A 37 5.14 -5.56 -5.02
N GLY A 38 6.45 -5.31 -4.91
CA GLY A 38 7.25 -4.74 -5.99
C GLY A 38 7.07 -3.22 -6.18
N CYS A 39 6.14 -2.60 -5.47
CA CYS A 39 5.90 -1.16 -5.55
C CYS A 39 6.61 -0.39 -4.42
N PRO A 40 6.99 0.88 -4.64
CA PRO A 40 7.36 1.77 -3.55
C PRO A 40 6.23 1.94 -2.53
N VAL A 41 6.59 1.89 -1.24
CA VAL A 41 5.68 2.16 -0.12
C VAL A 41 6.15 3.38 0.65
N ILE A 42 5.25 4.33 0.84
CA ILE A 42 5.49 5.62 1.50
C ILE A 42 4.74 5.66 2.81
N MET A 43 5.43 5.98 3.90
CA MET A 43 4.83 6.00 5.23
C MET A 43 5.44 7.08 6.11
N GLY A 44 4.74 7.48 7.15
CA GLY A 44 5.29 8.33 8.20
C GLY A 44 6.19 7.54 9.16
N ARG A 45 7.07 8.25 9.88
CA ARG A 45 8.00 7.66 10.86
C ARG A 45 7.29 6.77 11.89
N LYS A 46 6.20 7.24 12.50
CA LYS A 46 5.44 6.45 13.49
C LYS A 46 4.90 5.15 12.93
N THR A 47 4.44 5.15 11.68
CA THR A 47 3.97 3.94 10.99
C THR A 47 5.12 2.95 10.78
N PHE A 48 6.29 3.44 10.37
CA PHE A 48 7.47 2.59 10.25
C PHE A 48 7.89 1.99 11.60
N GLU A 49 7.89 2.80 12.67
CA GLU A 49 8.19 2.33 14.04
C GLU A 49 7.20 1.26 14.50
N SER A 50 5.92 1.39 14.18
CA SER A 50 4.88 0.38 14.45
C SER A 50 5.11 -0.93 13.69
N ILE A 51 5.51 -0.85 12.41
CA ILE A 51 5.84 -2.04 11.60
C ILE A 51 7.14 -2.70 12.09
N GLY A 52 8.09 -1.90 12.60
CA GLY A 52 9.34 -2.34 13.23
C GLY A 52 10.42 -2.86 12.28
N ARG A 53 10.15 -2.99 10.98
CA ARG A 53 11.10 -3.48 9.97
C ARG A 53 10.73 -3.01 8.56
N PRO A 54 11.70 -2.94 7.64
CA PRO A 54 11.38 -2.70 6.23
C PRO A 54 10.48 -3.80 5.65
N LEU A 55 9.52 -3.39 4.83
CA LEU A 55 8.68 -4.33 4.10
C LEU A 55 9.48 -4.96 2.96
N PRO A 56 9.60 -6.31 2.91
CA PRO A 56 10.47 -6.98 1.95
C PRO A 56 9.99 -6.82 0.50
N LYS A 57 10.94 -6.79 -0.45
CA LYS A 57 10.69 -6.66 -1.90
C LYS A 57 9.90 -5.39 -2.27
N ARG A 58 10.10 -4.31 -1.53
CA ARG A 58 9.48 -2.99 -1.75
C ARG A 58 10.49 -1.91 -1.42
N LEU A 59 10.46 -0.81 -2.15
CA LEU A 59 11.21 0.38 -1.78
C LEU A 59 10.47 1.05 -0.61
N ASN A 60 11.09 1.05 0.58
CA ASN A 60 10.51 1.65 1.78
C ASN A 60 10.95 3.11 1.89
N ILE A 61 10.00 4.03 1.88
CA ILE A 61 10.25 5.47 1.97
C ILE A 61 9.52 6.00 3.21
N VAL A 62 10.30 6.58 4.13
CA VAL A 62 9.79 7.16 5.37
C VAL A 62 9.82 8.68 5.28
N VAL A 63 8.66 9.30 5.45
CA VAL A 63 8.54 10.77 5.53
C VAL A 63 8.74 11.20 6.99
N SER A 64 9.80 11.97 7.24
CA SER A 64 10.12 12.49 8.57
C SER A 64 10.80 13.86 8.49
N ARG A 65 10.26 14.87 9.20
CA ARG A 65 10.83 16.23 9.27
C ARG A 65 11.93 16.37 10.34
N GLY A 66 12.00 15.46 11.29
CA GLY A 66 13.05 15.39 12.31
C GLY A 66 13.97 14.21 12.06
N GLY A 67 15.26 14.34 12.37
CA GLY A 67 16.23 13.28 12.11
C GLY A 67 15.75 11.91 12.57
N PHE A 68 15.60 11.01 11.61
CA PHE A 68 15.25 9.61 11.82
C PHE A 68 16.41 8.76 11.33
N ASN A 69 17.00 7.99 12.24
CA ASN A 69 18.04 7.04 11.87
C ASN A 69 17.40 5.76 11.33
N ALA A 70 17.25 5.71 10.02
CA ALA A 70 16.63 4.58 9.36
C ALA A 70 17.57 3.38 9.27
N PRO A 71 17.07 2.14 9.39
CA PRO A 71 17.85 0.95 9.11
C PRO A 71 18.18 0.85 7.62
N GLU A 72 19.11 -0.02 7.27
CA GLU A 72 19.48 -0.30 5.88
C GLU A 72 18.26 -0.71 5.05
N GLY A 73 18.18 -0.22 3.82
CA GLY A 73 17.07 -0.48 2.90
C GLY A 73 15.84 0.42 3.10
N VAL A 74 15.94 1.45 3.94
CA VAL A 74 14.90 2.46 4.13
C VAL A 74 15.42 3.83 3.71
N GLU A 75 14.70 4.49 2.82
CA GLU A 75 14.97 5.86 2.40
C GLU A 75 14.19 6.84 3.30
N VAL A 76 14.84 7.93 3.69
CA VAL A 76 14.20 8.98 4.50
C VAL A 76 14.14 10.26 3.70
N VAL A 77 12.97 10.86 3.67
CA VAL A 77 12.69 12.13 2.99
C VAL A 77 11.94 13.09 3.93
N THR A 78 11.91 14.37 3.61
CA THR A 78 11.30 15.38 4.47
C THR A 78 9.86 15.70 4.08
N SER A 79 9.46 15.38 2.86
CA SER A 79 8.12 15.65 2.34
C SER A 79 7.55 14.50 1.51
N LEU A 80 6.23 14.56 1.29
CA LEU A 80 5.52 13.59 0.45
C LEU A 80 5.90 13.75 -1.03
N GLU A 81 6.18 14.96 -1.47
CA GLU A 81 6.62 15.29 -2.82
C GLU A 81 7.98 14.65 -3.13
N GLU A 82 8.93 14.77 -2.19
CA GLU A 82 10.23 14.10 -2.29
C GLU A 82 10.09 12.59 -2.32
N ALA A 83 9.14 12.03 -1.54
CA ALA A 83 8.86 10.61 -1.52
C ALA A 83 8.39 10.10 -2.90
N TYR A 84 7.48 10.81 -3.55
CA TYR A 84 7.03 10.45 -4.90
C TYR A 84 8.12 10.63 -5.95
N ALA A 85 8.91 11.71 -5.89
CA ALA A 85 10.02 11.92 -6.80
C ALA A 85 11.09 10.82 -6.69
N LEU A 86 11.36 10.35 -5.47
CA LEU A 86 12.27 9.23 -5.23
C LEU A 86 11.68 7.90 -5.73
N ALA A 87 10.41 7.66 -5.45
CA ALA A 87 9.69 6.47 -5.92
C ALA A 87 9.71 6.35 -7.44
N GLU A 88 9.51 7.46 -8.15
CA GLU A 88 9.55 7.50 -9.61
C GLU A 88 10.94 7.19 -10.19
N LYS A 89 11.99 7.75 -9.57
CA LYS A 89 13.38 7.50 -10.00
C LYS A 89 13.85 6.06 -9.79
N ARG A 90 13.35 5.39 -8.75
CA ARG A 90 13.76 4.03 -8.36
C ARG A 90 12.74 2.94 -8.67
N HIS A 91 11.70 3.26 -9.42
CA HIS A 91 10.74 2.24 -9.84
C HIS A 91 11.43 1.25 -10.82
N PRO A 92 11.22 -0.08 -10.66
CA PRO A 92 11.87 -1.08 -11.54
C PRO A 92 11.68 -0.84 -13.03
N SER A 93 10.55 -0.27 -13.44
CA SER A 93 10.26 0.08 -14.84
C SER A 93 11.06 1.28 -15.38
N THR A 94 11.75 2.03 -14.53
CA THR A 94 12.57 3.20 -14.92
C THR A 94 14.06 2.92 -14.85
N MET A 95 14.47 1.75 -14.32
CA MET A 95 15.88 1.35 -14.34
C MET A 95 16.23 0.72 -15.68
N PRO A 96 17.33 1.11 -16.33
CA PRO A 96 17.87 0.36 -17.46
C PRO A 96 18.21 -1.06 -16.98
N ASP A 97 17.83 -2.04 -17.78
CA ASP A 97 18.03 -3.47 -17.53
C ASP A 97 19.52 -3.78 -17.26
N LEU A 98 19.89 -3.95 -16.00
CA LEU A 98 21.23 -4.37 -15.56
C LEU A 98 21.35 -5.91 -15.47
N SER A 99 20.42 -6.66 -16.06
CA SER A 99 20.43 -8.13 -16.07
C SER A 99 21.28 -8.76 -17.19
N ALA A 100 22.33 -8.09 -17.66
CA ALA A 100 23.21 -8.59 -18.72
C ALA A 100 24.44 -9.36 -18.22
N ASP A 101 24.49 -9.81 -16.94
CA ASP A 101 25.58 -10.67 -16.47
C ASP A 101 25.13 -11.65 -15.37
N MET A 102 24.39 -12.69 -15.78
CA MET A 102 24.32 -13.93 -14.99
C MET A 102 24.48 -15.14 -15.93
N PRO A 103 25.40 -16.06 -15.65
CA PRO A 103 25.66 -17.20 -16.50
C PRO A 103 24.49 -18.19 -16.50
N LEU A 104 24.17 -18.67 -17.71
CA LEU A 104 23.17 -19.71 -17.94
C LEU A 104 23.50 -20.97 -17.13
N CYS A 105 22.56 -21.42 -16.32
CA CYS A 105 22.50 -22.82 -15.87
C CYS A 105 21.69 -23.65 -16.87
N PRO A 106 22.11 -24.88 -17.20
CA PRO A 106 21.54 -25.64 -18.31
C PRO A 106 20.25 -26.37 -17.94
N ALA A 107 19.36 -26.35 -18.90
CA ALA A 107 18.26 -27.26 -19.24
C ALA A 107 17.67 -28.22 -18.17
N ALA A 108 16.38 -28.05 -17.90
CA ALA A 108 15.47 -29.13 -17.52
C ALA A 108 14.22 -29.09 -18.41
N MET A 109 13.81 -30.28 -18.83
CA MET A 109 12.87 -30.71 -19.85
C MET A 109 11.45 -30.10 -19.84
N PRO A 110 10.73 -30.12 -20.97
CA PRO A 110 9.38 -29.55 -21.08
C PRO A 110 8.29 -30.51 -20.57
N GLY A 111 7.42 -30.03 -19.71
CA GLY A 111 6.15 -30.64 -19.34
C GLY A 111 4.98 -29.84 -19.90
N PRO A 112 3.78 -30.43 -20.11
CA PRO A 112 2.81 -29.98 -21.09
C PRO A 112 1.96 -28.78 -20.67
N SER A 113 1.62 -28.00 -21.69
CA SER A 113 0.67 -26.90 -21.81
C SER A 113 -0.48 -26.84 -20.81
N SER A 114 -0.58 -25.70 -20.13
CA SER A 114 -1.85 -25.09 -19.80
C SER A 114 -1.74 -23.60 -20.14
N VAL A 115 -2.45 -23.21 -21.18
CA VAL A 115 -2.57 -21.84 -21.65
C VAL A 115 -3.42 -21.09 -20.61
N MET A 116 -2.79 -20.32 -19.76
CA MET A 116 -3.46 -19.21 -19.08
C MET A 116 -2.82 -17.93 -19.58
N SER A 117 -3.57 -17.24 -20.41
CA SER A 117 -3.27 -15.90 -20.89
C SER A 117 -3.12 -14.97 -19.69
N SER A 118 -1.90 -14.74 -19.25
CA SER A 118 -1.61 -13.56 -18.45
C SER A 118 -1.45 -12.40 -19.42
N GLU A 119 -2.54 -11.68 -19.67
CA GLU A 119 -2.47 -10.34 -20.18
C GLU A 119 -1.64 -9.55 -19.13
N ALA A 120 -0.39 -9.34 -19.44
CA ALA A 120 0.43 -8.34 -18.77
C ALA A 120 -0.16 -6.98 -19.16
N GLU A 121 -1.21 -6.55 -18.46
CA GLU A 121 -1.61 -5.16 -18.48
C GLU A 121 -0.38 -4.35 -18.08
N THR A 122 0.10 -3.54 -19.00
CA THR A 122 1.16 -2.55 -18.79
C THR A 122 0.56 -1.46 -17.89
N SER A 123 0.30 -1.81 -16.64
CA SER A 123 -0.18 -0.89 -15.62
C SER A 123 0.90 0.14 -15.37
N ALA A 124 0.54 1.42 -15.40
CA ALA A 124 1.44 2.50 -15.05
C ALA A 124 2.13 2.22 -13.70
N PRO A 125 3.42 2.61 -13.54
CA PRO A 125 4.13 2.40 -12.28
C PRO A 125 3.35 3.04 -11.12
N LYS A 126 3.20 2.32 -10.02
CA LYS A 126 2.40 2.71 -8.84
C LYS A 126 3.29 2.95 -7.64
N ALA A 127 2.91 3.92 -6.79
CA ALA A 127 3.47 4.05 -5.44
C ALA A 127 2.32 4.10 -4.42
N PHE A 128 2.47 3.40 -3.30
CA PHE A 128 1.44 3.27 -2.28
C PHE A 128 1.78 4.05 -1.02
N VAL A 129 0.90 4.96 -0.62
CA VAL A 129 0.91 5.54 0.73
C VAL A 129 0.20 4.57 1.66
N ILE A 130 0.89 4.18 2.75
CA ILE A 130 0.43 3.17 3.69
C ILE A 130 0.22 3.70 5.13
N GLY A 131 0.29 5.02 5.28
CA GLY A 131 -0.03 5.67 6.56
C GLY A 131 1.08 6.54 7.16
N GLY A 132 0.90 7.13 8.34
CA GLY A 132 -0.32 7.20 9.15
C GLY A 132 -1.20 8.38 8.81
N GLY A 133 -2.10 8.72 9.71
CA GLY A 133 -3.17 9.71 9.49
C GLY A 133 -2.73 11.03 8.88
N GLN A 134 -1.63 11.61 9.34
CA GLN A 134 -1.09 12.86 8.79
C GLN A 134 -0.61 12.71 7.34
N ILE A 135 -0.02 11.56 7.00
CA ILE A 135 0.44 11.29 5.64
C ILE A 135 -0.75 11.01 4.74
N TYR A 136 -1.76 10.28 5.23
CA TYR A 136 -3.00 10.09 4.49
C TYR A 136 -3.71 11.40 4.18
N ALA A 137 -3.81 12.31 5.16
CA ALA A 137 -4.43 13.62 4.94
C ALA A 137 -3.74 14.44 3.83
N GLN A 138 -2.41 14.39 3.76
CA GLN A 138 -1.66 15.04 2.69
C GLN A 138 -1.83 14.31 1.34
N ALA A 139 -1.77 12.97 1.36
CA ALA A 139 -1.87 12.16 0.17
C ALA A 139 -3.26 12.24 -0.49
N MET A 140 -4.33 12.35 0.30
CA MET A 140 -5.71 12.48 -0.21
C MET A 140 -5.91 13.65 -1.19
N ALA A 141 -5.12 14.73 -1.04
CA ALA A 141 -5.20 15.88 -1.96
C ALA A 141 -4.66 15.56 -3.37
N ILE A 142 -3.74 14.62 -3.50
CA ILE A 142 -2.97 14.36 -4.73
C ILE A 142 -3.02 12.90 -5.21
N ALA A 143 -3.70 12.01 -4.50
CA ALA A 143 -3.84 10.61 -4.88
C ALA A 143 -4.79 10.46 -6.08
N ASP A 144 -4.50 9.47 -6.92
CA ASP A 144 -5.29 9.11 -8.10
C ASP A 144 -6.24 7.96 -7.79
N ARG A 145 -5.86 7.07 -6.85
CA ARG A 145 -6.61 5.85 -6.48
C ARG A 145 -6.54 5.59 -4.99
N LEU A 146 -7.67 5.10 -4.44
CA LEU A 146 -7.72 4.54 -3.09
C LEU A 146 -8.06 3.06 -3.18
N THR A 147 -7.34 2.24 -2.42
CA THR A 147 -7.65 0.83 -2.17
C THR A 147 -8.00 0.71 -0.69
N VAL A 148 -9.27 0.54 -0.39
CA VAL A 148 -9.80 0.64 0.96
C VAL A 148 -10.40 -0.69 1.38
N THR A 149 -9.98 -1.20 2.55
CA THR A 149 -10.68 -2.28 3.24
C THR A 149 -11.66 -1.64 4.22
N HIS A 150 -12.95 -1.71 3.93
CA HIS A 150 -13.99 -1.29 4.86
C HIS A 150 -14.27 -2.41 5.85
N VAL A 151 -13.98 -2.18 7.11
CA VAL A 151 -14.29 -3.11 8.21
C VAL A 151 -15.53 -2.61 8.92
N HIS A 152 -16.61 -3.38 8.85
CA HIS A 152 -17.92 -2.99 9.39
C HIS A 152 -17.94 -3.10 10.91
N THR A 153 -17.41 -2.10 11.54
CA THR A 153 -17.37 -1.92 13.01
C THR A 153 -17.17 -0.44 13.33
N VAL A 154 -17.44 -0.07 14.57
CA VAL A 154 -17.17 1.28 15.10
C VAL A 154 -16.20 1.14 16.26
N ILE A 155 -15.09 1.86 16.22
CA ILE A 155 -14.08 1.91 17.28
C ILE A 155 -14.13 3.28 17.95
N GLU A 156 -14.81 3.39 19.06
CA GLU A 156 -15.07 4.67 19.75
C GLU A 156 -13.81 5.27 20.38
N ASP A 157 -12.88 4.42 20.80
CA ASP A 157 -11.66 4.81 21.51
C ASP A 157 -10.42 4.92 20.62
N ALA A 158 -10.62 4.95 19.29
CA ALA A 158 -9.53 5.22 18.33
C ALA A 158 -8.99 6.65 18.47
N ASP A 159 -7.70 6.82 18.21
CA ASP A 159 -7.02 8.12 18.25
C ASP A 159 -6.58 8.62 16.87
N THR A 160 -6.61 7.75 15.89
CA THR A 160 -6.17 8.05 14.52
C THR A 160 -7.26 7.68 13.52
N PHE A 161 -7.59 8.65 12.65
CA PHE A 161 -8.69 8.52 11.69
C PHE A 161 -8.20 8.81 10.27
N PHE A 162 -8.84 8.14 9.31
CA PHE A 162 -8.68 8.42 7.89
C PHE A 162 -9.57 9.60 7.50
N PRO A 163 -9.15 10.49 6.59
CA PRO A 163 -10.00 11.55 6.07
C PRO A 163 -11.25 10.99 5.39
N ALA A 164 -12.38 11.70 5.51
CA ALA A 164 -13.61 11.29 4.85
C ALA A 164 -13.43 11.15 3.33
N ILE A 165 -13.94 10.07 2.77
CA ILE A 165 -13.95 9.82 1.32
C ILE A 165 -15.16 10.56 0.72
N ASP A 166 -14.93 11.73 0.13
CA ASP A 166 -15.98 12.55 -0.45
C ASP A 166 -16.45 11.95 -1.79
N PRO A 167 -17.72 11.55 -1.93
CA PRO A 167 -18.25 11.01 -3.17
C PRO A 167 -18.30 12.01 -4.32
N ALA A 168 -18.14 13.33 -4.07
CA ALA A 168 -17.98 14.33 -5.10
C ALA A 168 -16.58 14.31 -5.75
N ILE A 169 -15.59 13.75 -5.06
CA ILE A 169 -14.19 13.64 -5.52
C ILE A 169 -13.86 12.20 -5.97
N TRP A 170 -14.43 11.22 -5.28
CA TRP A 170 -14.07 9.84 -5.43
C TRP A 170 -15.24 8.98 -5.94
N LYS A 171 -14.99 8.25 -7.02
CA LYS A 171 -15.94 7.29 -7.61
C LYS A 171 -15.52 5.88 -7.25
N VAL A 172 -16.48 5.04 -6.85
CA VAL A 172 -16.25 3.61 -6.71
C VAL A 172 -15.95 3.00 -8.09
N ALA A 173 -14.77 2.42 -8.23
CA ALA A 173 -14.34 1.72 -9.43
C ALA A 173 -14.65 0.22 -9.35
N SER A 174 -14.40 -0.40 -8.18
CA SER A 174 -14.74 -1.79 -7.91
C SER A 174 -15.07 -1.98 -6.43
N ARG A 175 -15.83 -3.03 -6.15
CA ARG A 175 -16.20 -3.47 -4.80
C ARG A 175 -16.22 -4.99 -4.77
N SER A 176 -15.60 -5.59 -3.76
CA SER A 176 -15.68 -7.05 -3.56
C SER A 176 -17.00 -7.47 -2.94
N GLU A 177 -17.23 -8.76 -2.85
CA GLU A 177 -18.23 -9.33 -1.96
C GLU A 177 -17.87 -9.05 -0.49
N LEU A 178 -18.87 -9.18 0.38
CA LEU A 178 -18.68 -9.07 1.82
C LEU A 178 -18.02 -10.35 2.35
N HIS A 179 -16.94 -10.19 3.08
CA HIS A 179 -16.20 -11.26 3.74
C HIS A 179 -16.42 -11.22 5.23
N THR A 180 -16.23 -12.36 5.91
CA THR A 180 -16.24 -12.44 7.36
C THR A 180 -14.95 -13.07 7.82
N ASP A 181 -14.22 -12.39 8.69
CA ASP A 181 -13.04 -12.95 9.35
C ASP A 181 -13.48 -13.88 10.51
N LEU A 182 -12.98 -15.12 10.48
CA LEU A 182 -13.41 -16.15 11.42
C LEU A 182 -12.82 -15.97 12.84
N GLU A 183 -11.71 -15.26 12.96
CA GLU A 183 -11.02 -15.03 14.23
C GLU A 183 -11.61 -13.83 14.97
N THR A 184 -11.83 -12.73 14.25
CA THR A 184 -12.32 -11.48 14.83
C THR A 184 -13.83 -11.32 14.76
N CYS A 185 -14.50 -12.15 13.94
CA CYS A 185 -15.92 -12.03 13.58
C CYS A 185 -16.29 -10.70 12.89
N TYR A 186 -15.32 -9.91 12.46
CA TYR A 186 -15.58 -8.71 11.67
C TYR A 186 -15.99 -9.06 10.25
N THR A 187 -16.96 -8.33 9.73
CA THR A 187 -17.26 -8.32 8.29
C THR A 187 -16.51 -7.19 7.63
N TYR A 188 -16.02 -7.43 6.41
CA TYR A 188 -15.26 -6.45 5.66
C TYR A 188 -15.42 -6.65 4.15
N GLU A 189 -15.12 -5.62 3.40
CA GLU A 189 -15.09 -5.62 1.94
C GLU A 189 -13.92 -4.80 1.43
N PHE A 190 -13.46 -5.11 0.21
CA PHE A 190 -12.43 -4.34 -0.49
C PHE A 190 -13.09 -3.42 -1.50
N VAL A 191 -12.82 -2.14 -1.44
CA VAL A 191 -13.37 -1.14 -2.36
C VAL A 191 -12.24 -0.33 -2.97
N GLU A 192 -12.24 -0.24 -4.30
CA GLU A 192 -11.36 0.67 -5.00
C GLU A 192 -12.10 1.92 -5.42
N TYR A 193 -11.44 3.06 -5.20
CA TYR A 193 -11.93 4.36 -5.62
C TYR A 193 -10.94 4.97 -6.60
N ILE A 194 -11.46 5.67 -7.61
CA ILE A 194 -10.70 6.49 -8.54
C ILE A 194 -11.18 7.94 -8.41
N ARG A 195 -10.26 8.88 -8.61
CA ARG A 195 -10.61 10.29 -8.66
C ARG A 195 -11.38 10.59 -9.95
N TYR A 196 -12.38 11.48 -9.88
CA TYR A 196 -13.11 11.99 -11.04
C TYR A 196 -12.21 12.76 -12.00
#